data_8032e2f0d9fd4d54a1ffc36bf7e21aa3
#
_entry.id   8032e2f0d9fd4d54a1ffc36bf7e21aa3
#
_cell.length_a   1.000
_cell.length_b   1.000
_cell.length_c   1.000
_cell.angle_alpha   90.00
_cell.angle_beta   90.00
_cell.angle_gamma   90.00
#
_symmetry.space_group_name_H-M   'P 1'
#
loop_
_entity.id
_entity.type
_entity.pdbx_description
1 polymer ?
#
loop_
_entity_poly.entity_id
_entity_poly.type
_entity_poly.pdbx_seq_one_letter_code
_entity_poly.pdbx_strand_id
1 'polypeptide(L)'
;MIYSNVAEAIGDTPLIHLPQVGQEADIYVKLESRNPGGSIKDRPVKYILDSLLESGQLKPGGTIVEATSGNTGIALAMLGAGLGLRVVITMPETMSVERRQLIQAYGAEIVLTKGSEGMKGAKDKALALAEEYHAPILGQFVSPANVKAHEETTGPEIIAELPDVDGFVAGIGTGGTVTGVGHALKAHNEQVVVWGVEPESSPLLTKGQAGPHKIQGIGANFIPDILDREVLDEVATVTNEEALDEAARIARDYGILAGFSSGANLVAAKRLAKQLGHGKKVVVVFPDTGERYLSSGVYGNGNN
;
A
#
# COMPACT_ATOMS: atom_id res chain seq x y z
N MET A 1 -10.01 22.94 9.04
CA MET A 1 -8.78 22.94 8.21
C MET A 1 -9.21 23.20 6.77
N ILE A 2 -8.52 24.07 6.02
CA ILE A 2 -8.83 24.40 4.61
C ILE A 2 -7.59 24.05 3.80
N TYR A 3 -7.75 23.22 2.78
CA TYR A 3 -6.71 22.82 1.84
C TYR A 3 -6.89 23.51 0.49
N SER A 4 -5.81 23.83 -0.19
CA SER A 4 -5.83 24.48 -1.51
C SER A 4 -6.06 23.47 -2.65
N ASN A 5 -5.69 22.21 -2.44
CA ASN A 5 -5.85 21.11 -3.40
C ASN A 5 -5.91 19.76 -2.68
N VAL A 6 -6.26 18.71 -3.42
CA VAL A 6 -6.42 17.35 -2.88
C VAL A 6 -5.11 16.75 -2.34
N ALA A 7 -3.96 17.14 -2.87
CA ALA A 7 -2.67 16.60 -2.44
C ALA A 7 -2.30 17.03 -1.01
N GLU A 8 -2.78 18.20 -0.57
CA GLU A 8 -2.55 18.69 0.80
C GLU A 8 -3.39 17.94 1.85
N ALA A 9 -4.44 17.24 1.41
CA ALA A 9 -5.29 16.43 2.29
C ALA A 9 -4.78 14.98 2.48
N ILE A 10 -3.64 14.64 1.89
CA ILE A 10 -3.00 13.34 2.03
C ILE A 10 -2.24 13.28 3.34
N GLY A 11 -2.41 12.20 4.09
CA GLY A 11 -1.78 12.00 5.38
C GLY A 11 -2.70 12.32 6.56
N ASP A 12 -2.12 12.53 7.73
CA ASP A 12 -2.83 12.74 9.00
C ASP A 12 -3.95 11.70 9.22
N THR A 13 -3.67 10.46 8.82
CA THR A 13 -4.63 9.36 8.94
C THR A 13 -4.68 8.87 10.39
N PRO A 14 -5.87 8.50 10.91
CA PRO A 14 -6.02 8.17 12.33
C PRO A 14 -5.37 6.85 12.72
N LEU A 15 -4.92 6.76 13.98
CA LEU A 15 -4.70 5.51 14.70
C LEU A 15 -6.01 5.08 15.38
N ILE A 16 -6.39 3.80 15.22
CA ILE A 16 -7.55 3.21 15.87
C ILE A 16 -7.09 2.08 16.77
N HIS A 17 -7.36 2.18 18.08
CA HIS A 17 -7.11 1.11 19.03
C HIS A 17 -8.11 -0.03 18.80
N LEU A 18 -7.59 -1.25 18.58
CA LEU A 18 -8.42 -2.45 18.51
C LEU A 18 -8.47 -3.09 19.90
N PRO A 19 -9.66 -3.31 20.47
CA PRO A 19 -9.80 -3.99 21.75
C PRO A 19 -9.16 -5.39 21.69
N GLN A 20 -8.27 -5.69 22.64
CA GLN A 20 -7.67 -7.01 22.78
C GLN A 20 -8.27 -7.73 23.98
N VAL A 21 -8.34 -9.07 23.88
CA VAL A 21 -8.78 -9.94 24.97
C VAL A 21 -7.58 -10.76 25.41
N GLY A 22 -7.11 -10.53 26.64
CA GLY A 22 -6.02 -11.32 27.20
C GLY A 22 -4.79 -10.50 27.64
N GLN A 23 -3.63 -11.15 27.68
CA GLN A 23 -2.34 -10.58 28.12
C GLN A 23 -1.40 -10.30 26.93
N GLU A 24 -1.95 -9.96 25.79
CA GLU A 24 -1.20 -9.61 24.60
C GLU A 24 -0.94 -8.09 24.55
N ALA A 25 -0.07 -7.65 23.65
CA ALA A 25 0.14 -6.23 23.40
C ALA A 25 -1.11 -5.57 22.81
N ASP A 26 -1.29 -4.27 23.05
CA ASP A 26 -2.33 -3.48 22.41
C ASP A 26 -2.04 -3.29 20.91
N ILE A 27 -3.06 -3.42 20.07
CA ILE A 27 -2.93 -3.23 18.62
C ILE A 27 -3.61 -1.92 18.20
N TYR A 28 -2.89 -1.11 17.44
CA TYR A 28 -3.35 0.15 16.86
C TYR A 28 -3.28 0.07 15.34
N VAL A 29 -4.35 0.44 14.67
CA VAL A 29 -4.46 0.43 13.21
C VAL A 29 -4.18 1.81 12.66
N LYS A 30 -3.17 1.95 11.80
CA LYS A 30 -2.99 3.12 10.95
C LYS A 30 -3.91 2.99 9.73
N LEU A 31 -5.01 3.74 9.72
CA LEU A 31 -6.11 3.58 8.76
C LEU A 31 -5.88 4.41 7.49
N GLU A 32 -5.11 3.87 6.57
CA GLU A 32 -4.69 4.54 5.34
C GLU A 32 -5.79 4.68 4.26
N SER A 33 -6.91 3.99 4.42
CA SER A 33 -8.11 4.22 3.59
C SER A 33 -8.71 5.62 3.77
N ARG A 34 -8.28 6.40 4.78
CA ARG A 34 -8.72 7.78 5.02
C ARG A 34 -7.99 8.80 4.16
N ASN A 35 -6.96 8.43 3.41
CA ASN A 35 -6.41 9.28 2.36
C ASN A 35 -7.47 9.58 1.29
N PRO A 36 -7.41 10.73 0.59
CA PRO A 36 -8.42 11.14 -0.41
C PRO A 36 -8.68 10.12 -1.51
N GLY A 37 -7.64 9.44 -2.01
CA GLY A 37 -7.76 8.37 -3.00
C GLY A 37 -8.13 7.01 -2.38
N GLY A 38 -8.32 6.95 -1.06
CA GLY A 38 -8.77 5.76 -0.34
C GLY A 38 -7.69 4.70 -0.11
N SER A 39 -6.41 5.06 -0.19
CA SER A 39 -5.32 4.13 0.11
C SER A 39 -4.01 4.80 0.50
N ILE A 40 -3.13 3.99 1.08
CA ILE A 40 -1.74 4.38 1.41
C ILE A 40 -0.94 4.86 0.18
N LYS A 41 -1.35 4.49 -1.03
CA LYS A 41 -0.63 4.82 -2.26
C LYS A 41 -0.67 6.30 -2.62
N ASP A 42 -1.59 7.06 -2.03
CA ASP A 42 -1.66 8.51 -2.22
C ASP A 42 -0.34 9.17 -1.79
N ARG A 43 0.26 8.70 -0.69
CA ARG A 43 1.51 9.24 -0.15
C ARG A 43 2.70 9.07 -1.09
N PRO A 44 3.10 7.85 -1.50
CA PRO A 44 4.24 7.68 -2.39
C PRO A 44 3.99 8.27 -3.78
N VAL A 45 2.77 8.21 -4.31
CA VAL A 45 2.49 8.81 -5.63
C VAL A 45 2.68 10.32 -5.58
N LYS A 46 2.21 11.00 -4.52
CA LYS A 46 2.46 12.44 -4.31
C LYS A 46 3.96 12.73 -4.31
N TYR A 47 4.74 12.06 -3.48
CA TYR A 47 6.18 12.30 -3.34
C TYR A 47 6.96 12.01 -4.62
N ILE A 48 6.58 10.99 -5.37
CA ILE A 48 7.22 10.68 -6.66
C ILE A 48 6.87 11.78 -7.69
N LEU A 49 5.61 12.22 -7.76
CA LEU A 49 5.20 13.31 -8.65
C LEU A 49 5.92 14.61 -8.32
N ASP A 50 6.00 14.97 -7.04
CA ASP A 50 6.73 16.16 -6.58
C ASP A 50 8.21 16.09 -7.01
N SER A 51 8.87 14.94 -6.80
CA SER A 51 10.26 14.72 -7.21
C SER A 51 10.47 14.82 -8.73
N LEU A 52 9.54 14.28 -9.52
CA LEU A 52 9.61 14.36 -10.99
C LEU A 52 9.38 15.80 -11.50
N LEU A 53 8.50 16.55 -10.85
CA LEU A 53 8.25 17.98 -11.18
C LEU A 53 9.44 18.84 -10.77
N GLU A 54 9.99 18.66 -9.57
CA GLU A 54 11.15 19.40 -9.07
C GLU A 54 12.41 19.16 -9.91
N SER A 55 12.63 17.92 -10.35
CA SER A 55 13.76 17.57 -11.23
C SER A 55 13.57 17.99 -12.69
N GLY A 56 12.37 18.45 -13.06
CA GLY A 56 12.02 18.81 -14.43
C GLY A 56 11.82 17.62 -15.39
N GLN A 57 11.85 16.38 -14.87
CA GLN A 57 11.52 15.18 -15.65
C GLN A 57 10.04 15.15 -16.05
N LEU A 58 9.17 15.66 -15.19
CA LEU A 58 7.77 15.92 -15.48
C LEU A 58 7.53 17.43 -15.49
N LYS A 59 6.86 17.94 -16.51
CA LYS A 59 6.51 19.37 -16.61
C LYS A 59 5.07 19.59 -16.16
N PRO A 60 4.72 20.78 -15.65
CA PRO A 60 3.32 21.15 -15.43
C PRO A 60 2.49 20.93 -16.70
N GLY A 61 1.33 20.28 -16.59
CA GLY A 61 0.50 19.88 -17.73
C GLY A 61 1.07 18.74 -18.58
N GLY A 62 2.20 18.16 -18.18
CA GLY A 62 2.86 17.08 -18.91
C GLY A 62 2.16 15.74 -18.77
N THR A 63 2.68 14.74 -19.50
CA THR A 63 2.18 13.37 -19.48
C THR A 63 3.01 12.52 -18.54
N ILE A 64 2.35 11.62 -17.79
CA ILE A 64 2.99 10.57 -16.99
C ILE A 64 2.35 9.23 -17.30
N VAL A 65 3.17 8.18 -17.34
CA VAL A 65 2.73 6.83 -17.67
C VAL A 65 3.05 5.89 -16.49
N GLU A 66 2.17 4.92 -16.23
CA GLU A 66 2.46 3.86 -15.24
C GLU A 66 1.75 2.57 -15.63
N ALA A 67 2.43 1.44 -15.39
CA ALA A 67 1.85 0.11 -15.47
C ALA A 67 1.35 -0.34 -14.10
N THR A 68 0.06 -0.24 -13.87
CA THR A 68 -0.54 -0.61 -12.59
C THR A 68 -2.01 -0.95 -12.74
N SER A 69 -2.47 -1.93 -11.99
CA SER A 69 -3.88 -2.31 -11.90
C SER A 69 -4.49 -2.04 -10.51
N GLY A 70 -3.70 -1.43 -9.63
CA GLY A 70 -4.06 -1.28 -8.22
C GLY A 70 -4.25 0.17 -7.77
N ASN A 71 -4.12 0.35 -6.47
CA ASN A 71 -4.30 1.63 -5.78
C ASN A 71 -3.37 2.74 -6.27
N THR A 72 -2.19 2.39 -6.77
CA THR A 72 -1.26 3.36 -7.38
C THR A 72 -1.87 4.05 -8.60
N GLY A 73 -2.58 3.31 -9.46
CA GLY A 73 -3.26 3.91 -10.61
C GLY A 73 -4.38 4.87 -10.20
N ILE A 74 -5.13 4.54 -9.15
CA ILE A 74 -6.17 5.42 -8.61
C ILE A 74 -5.56 6.70 -8.04
N ALA A 75 -4.52 6.56 -7.20
CA ALA A 75 -3.81 7.71 -6.62
C ALA A 75 -3.20 8.61 -7.71
N LEU A 76 -2.58 8.01 -8.73
CA LEU A 76 -1.98 8.74 -9.84
C LEU A 76 -3.04 9.48 -10.68
N ALA A 77 -4.18 8.84 -10.94
CA ALA A 77 -5.28 9.48 -11.66
C ALA A 77 -5.87 10.65 -10.87
N MET A 78 -6.11 10.49 -9.57
CA MET A 78 -6.62 11.52 -8.67
C MET A 78 -5.67 12.73 -8.60
N LEU A 79 -4.39 12.48 -8.30
CA LEU A 79 -3.39 13.55 -8.20
C LEU A 79 -3.13 14.21 -9.55
N GLY A 80 -3.09 13.43 -10.63
CA GLY A 80 -2.95 13.94 -11.97
C GLY A 80 -4.07 14.90 -12.37
N ALA A 81 -5.32 14.56 -12.04
CA ALA A 81 -6.45 15.46 -12.23
C ALA A 81 -6.29 16.78 -11.46
N GLY A 82 -5.89 16.68 -10.18
CA GLY A 82 -5.66 17.86 -9.33
C GLY A 82 -4.49 18.74 -9.77
N LEU A 83 -3.50 18.17 -10.44
CA LEU A 83 -2.29 18.86 -10.92
C LEU A 83 -2.35 19.23 -12.43
N GLY A 84 -3.46 18.90 -13.11
CA GLY A 84 -3.61 19.15 -14.53
C GLY A 84 -2.68 18.32 -15.42
N LEU A 85 -2.26 17.13 -14.97
CA LEU A 85 -1.41 16.21 -15.71
C LEU A 85 -2.24 15.29 -16.61
N ARG A 86 -1.69 14.92 -17.76
CA ARG A 86 -2.20 13.82 -18.56
C ARG A 86 -1.67 12.50 -17.97
N VAL A 87 -2.57 11.66 -17.47
CA VAL A 87 -2.21 10.36 -16.88
C VAL A 87 -2.60 9.23 -17.82
N VAL A 88 -1.65 8.34 -18.09
CA VAL A 88 -1.86 7.15 -18.92
C VAL A 88 -1.51 5.91 -18.12
N ILE A 89 -2.49 5.05 -17.87
CA ILE A 89 -2.34 3.80 -17.11
C ILE A 89 -2.44 2.61 -18.07
N THR A 90 -1.47 1.73 -18.00
CA THR A 90 -1.53 0.45 -18.71
C THR A 90 -1.85 -0.68 -17.75
N MET A 91 -2.73 -1.59 -18.13
CA MET A 91 -3.08 -2.76 -17.33
C MET A 91 -3.65 -3.90 -18.19
N PRO A 92 -3.56 -5.16 -17.74
CA PRO A 92 -4.23 -6.28 -18.41
C PRO A 92 -5.75 -6.11 -18.40
N GLU A 93 -6.41 -6.55 -19.48
CA GLU A 93 -7.87 -6.50 -19.62
C GLU A 93 -8.63 -7.36 -18.58
N THR A 94 -7.94 -8.27 -17.90
CA THR A 94 -8.49 -9.12 -16.84
C THR A 94 -8.64 -8.43 -15.48
N MET A 95 -8.16 -7.18 -15.37
CA MET A 95 -8.23 -6.42 -14.12
C MET A 95 -9.65 -5.92 -13.81
N SER A 96 -9.91 -5.67 -12.51
CA SER A 96 -11.22 -5.33 -11.98
C SER A 96 -11.84 -4.10 -12.68
N VAL A 97 -13.12 -4.23 -13.01
CA VAL A 97 -13.90 -3.17 -13.67
C VAL A 97 -14.04 -1.95 -12.76
N GLU A 98 -14.21 -2.16 -11.46
CA GLU A 98 -14.39 -1.10 -10.47
C GLU A 98 -13.18 -0.17 -10.44
N ARG A 99 -11.96 -0.73 -10.46
CA ARG A 99 -10.72 0.07 -10.49
C ARG A 99 -10.57 0.84 -11.79
N ARG A 100 -10.94 0.25 -12.93
CA ARG A 100 -10.95 0.95 -14.22
C ARG A 100 -11.91 2.14 -14.18
N GLN A 101 -13.12 1.94 -13.64
CA GLN A 101 -14.11 2.99 -13.52
C GLN A 101 -13.63 4.14 -12.63
N LEU A 102 -12.97 3.84 -11.50
CA LEU A 102 -12.39 4.86 -10.62
C LEU A 102 -11.30 5.66 -11.34
N ILE A 103 -10.37 5.00 -12.03
CA ILE A 103 -9.29 5.67 -12.78
C ILE A 103 -9.87 6.55 -13.88
N GLN A 104 -10.86 6.06 -14.63
CA GLN A 104 -11.53 6.82 -15.69
C GLN A 104 -12.35 8.00 -15.14
N ALA A 105 -12.96 7.84 -13.96
CA ALA A 105 -13.72 8.92 -13.32
C ALA A 105 -12.85 10.14 -12.99
N TYR A 106 -11.56 9.93 -12.72
CA TYR A 106 -10.57 11.01 -12.56
C TYR A 106 -10.03 11.56 -13.90
N GLY A 107 -10.48 11.03 -15.06
CA GLY A 107 -10.07 11.50 -16.37
C GLY A 107 -8.77 10.88 -16.92
N ALA A 108 -8.19 9.89 -16.24
CA ALA A 108 -6.99 9.22 -16.74
C ALA A 108 -7.32 8.28 -17.91
N GLU A 109 -6.39 8.17 -18.85
CA GLU A 109 -6.46 7.26 -19.99
C GLU A 109 -6.06 5.85 -19.55
N ILE A 110 -6.84 4.83 -19.94
CA ILE A 110 -6.51 3.43 -19.71
C ILE A 110 -6.19 2.75 -21.05
N VAL A 111 -5.02 2.14 -21.11
CA VAL A 111 -4.59 1.31 -22.23
C VAL A 111 -4.58 -0.16 -21.76
N LEU A 112 -5.53 -0.94 -22.26
CA LEU A 112 -5.64 -2.36 -21.94
C LEU A 112 -4.66 -3.17 -22.77
N THR A 113 -4.00 -4.14 -22.11
CA THR A 113 -3.15 -5.14 -22.74
C THR A 113 -3.79 -6.52 -22.66
N LYS A 114 -3.32 -7.47 -23.45
CA LYS A 114 -3.85 -8.84 -23.47
C LYS A 114 -3.70 -9.49 -22.09
N GLY A 115 -4.76 -10.08 -21.59
CA GLY A 115 -4.77 -10.79 -20.30
C GLY A 115 -3.71 -11.89 -20.21
N SER A 116 -3.41 -12.58 -21.32
CA SER A 116 -2.39 -13.64 -21.40
C SER A 116 -0.96 -13.14 -21.18
N GLU A 117 -0.69 -11.84 -21.37
CA GLU A 117 0.61 -11.25 -21.16
C GLU A 117 0.82 -10.74 -19.71
N GLY A 118 -0.25 -10.69 -18.93
CA GLY A 118 -0.23 -10.26 -17.54
C GLY A 118 0.38 -8.87 -17.33
N MET A 119 0.92 -8.63 -16.15
CA MET A 119 1.57 -7.34 -15.84
C MET A 119 2.85 -7.09 -16.65
N LYS A 120 3.49 -8.14 -17.18
CA LYS A 120 4.63 -7.96 -18.06
C LYS A 120 4.23 -7.19 -19.33
N GLY A 121 3.15 -7.62 -20.00
CA GLY A 121 2.64 -6.92 -21.18
C GLY A 121 2.23 -5.47 -20.89
N ALA A 122 1.64 -5.23 -19.71
CA ALA A 122 1.32 -3.86 -19.28
C ALA A 122 2.58 -3.01 -19.09
N LYS A 123 3.64 -3.53 -18.49
CA LYS A 123 4.92 -2.83 -18.33
C LYS A 123 5.57 -2.52 -19.68
N ASP A 124 5.65 -3.51 -20.56
CA ASP A 124 6.22 -3.34 -21.90
C ASP A 124 5.46 -2.24 -22.69
N LYS A 125 4.13 -2.21 -22.57
CA LYS A 125 3.29 -1.19 -23.19
C LYS A 125 3.49 0.19 -22.55
N ALA A 126 3.64 0.27 -21.23
CA ALA A 126 3.93 1.53 -20.55
C ALA A 126 5.26 2.14 -21.01
N LEU A 127 6.31 1.33 -21.13
CA LEU A 127 7.61 1.77 -21.62
C LEU A 127 7.52 2.31 -23.06
N ALA A 128 6.82 1.61 -23.95
CA ALA A 128 6.62 2.07 -25.34
C ALA A 128 5.86 3.41 -25.40
N LEU A 129 4.81 3.58 -24.57
CA LEU A 129 4.06 4.84 -24.51
C LEU A 129 4.86 5.98 -23.87
N ALA A 130 5.67 5.66 -22.85
CA ALA A 130 6.57 6.64 -22.22
C ALA A 130 7.59 7.19 -23.24
N GLU A 131 8.15 6.33 -24.07
CA GLU A 131 9.05 6.72 -25.18
C GLU A 131 8.31 7.56 -26.23
N GLU A 132 7.14 7.09 -26.68
CA GLU A 132 6.30 7.78 -27.68
C GLU A 132 5.90 9.19 -27.22
N TYR A 133 5.53 9.36 -25.96
CA TYR A 133 5.06 10.63 -25.40
C TYR A 133 6.18 11.48 -24.79
N HIS A 134 7.42 10.99 -24.78
CA HIS A 134 8.55 11.59 -24.05
C HIS A 134 8.19 11.88 -22.59
N ALA A 135 7.50 10.94 -21.97
CA ALA A 135 6.93 11.04 -20.64
C ALA A 135 7.69 10.16 -19.64
N PRO A 136 7.83 10.57 -18.36
CA PRO A 136 8.38 9.71 -17.35
C PRO A 136 7.41 8.56 -17.00
N ILE A 137 7.99 7.46 -16.50
CA ILE A 137 7.29 6.42 -15.74
C ILE A 137 7.29 6.82 -14.27
N LEU A 138 6.20 6.57 -13.54
CA LEU A 138 6.13 6.85 -12.10
C LEU A 138 7.18 6.05 -11.32
N GLY A 139 7.30 4.75 -11.61
CA GLY A 139 8.39 3.91 -11.10
C GLY A 139 8.32 3.62 -9.59
N GLN A 140 7.14 3.25 -9.09
CA GLN A 140 6.89 3.04 -7.65
C GLN A 140 7.81 2.02 -6.96
N PHE A 141 8.42 1.09 -7.69
CA PHE A 141 9.29 0.03 -7.15
C PHE A 141 10.78 0.42 -7.08
N VAL A 142 11.14 1.53 -7.72
CA VAL A 142 12.54 1.98 -7.86
C VAL A 142 12.76 3.40 -7.35
N SER A 143 11.71 4.21 -7.21
CA SER A 143 11.82 5.59 -6.76
C SER A 143 12.07 5.69 -5.25
N PRO A 144 13.18 6.29 -4.78
CA PRO A 144 13.43 6.50 -3.37
C PRO A 144 12.41 7.46 -2.72
N ALA A 145 11.72 8.29 -3.52
CA ALA A 145 10.65 9.15 -3.03
C ALA A 145 9.48 8.36 -2.41
N ASN A 146 9.29 7.08 -2.79
CA ASN A 146 8.32 6.21 -2.16
C ASN A 146 8.68 5.93 -0.68
N VAL A 147 9.92 5.59 -0.39
CA VAL A 147 10.41 5.40 0.99
C VAL A 147 10.31 6.71 1.77
N LYS A 148 10.81 7.80 1.17
CA LYS A 148 10.80 9.14 1.75
C LYS A 148 9.40 9.60 2.16
N ALA A 149 8.37 9.28 1.36
CA ALA A 149 6.99 9.59 1.69
C ALA A 149 6.57 9.01 3.05
N HIS A 150 6.97 7.79 3.36
CA HIS A 150 6.62 7.13 4.61
C HIS A 150 7.54 7.51 5.77
N GLU A 151 8.81 7.75 5.49
CA GLU A 151 9.80 8.21 6.47
C GLU A 151 9.48 9.62 6.99
N GLU A 152 9.00 10.50 6.10
CA GLU A 152 8.69 11.89 6.45
C GLU A 152 7.24 12.14 6.88
N THR A 153 6.32 11.21 6.62
CA THR A 153 4.91 11.40 6.97
C THR A 153 4.34 10.27 7.84
N THR A 154 4.20 9.07 7.33
CA THR A 154 3.54 7.96 8.05
C THR A 154 4.23 7.62 9.36
N GLY A 155 5.56 7.53 9.36
CA GLY A 155 6.36 7.26 10.55
C GLY A 155 6.24 8.36 11.61
N PRO A 156 6.48 9.63 11.26
CA PRO A 156 6.29 10.77 12.18
C PRO A 156 4.87 10.90 12.73
N GLU A 157 3.84 10.66 11.92
CA GLU A 157 2.45 10.64 12.40
C GLU A 157 2.24 9.57 13.49
N ILE A 158 2.78 8.35 13.28
CA ILE A 158 2.70 7.28 14.29
C ILE A 158 3.42 7.70 15.57
N ILE A 159 4.62 8.24 15.48
CA ILE A 159 5.41 8.69 16.63
C ILE A 159 4.69 9.81 17.40
N ALA A 160 4.07 10.75 16.69
CA ALA A 160 3.35 11.85 17.31
C ALA A 160 2.12 11.39 18.11
N GLU A 161 1.40 10.38 17.61
CA GLU A 161 0.19 9.85 18.26
C GLU A 161 0.49 8.75 19.28
N LEU A 162 1.57 7.98 19.08
CA LEU A 162 1.95 6.83 19.91
C LEU A 162 3.49 6.78 20.10
N PRO A 163 4.07 7.70 20.89
CA PRO A 163 5.53 7.83 21.00
C PRO A 163 6.22 6.63 21.66
N ASP A 164 5.48 5.79 22.36
CA ASP A 164 5.94 4.58 23.04
C ASP A 164 5.55 3.29 22.29
N VAL A 165 5.47 3.35 20.95
CA VAL A 165 5.26 2.18 20.09
C VAL A 165 6.41 1.19 20.24
N ASP A 166 6.08 -0.11 20.41
CA ASP A 166 7.04 -1.20 20.58
C ASP A 166 7.17 -2.08 19.33
N GLY A 167 6.16 -2.12 18.47
CA GLY A 167 6.15 -2.95 17.28
C GLY A 167 5.40 -2.31 16.10
N PHE A 168 5.85 -2.61 14.89
CA PHE A 168 5.24 -2.14 13.64
C PHE A 168 5.11 -3.28 12.64
N VAL A 169 3.97 -3.37 11.98
CA VAL A 169 3.69 -4.40 10.96
C VAL A 169 3.13 -3.80 9.68
N ALA A 170 3.74 -4.13 8.55
CA ALA A 170 3.24 -3.74 7.24
C ALA A 170 3.54 -4.79 6.17
N GLY A 171 2.60 -4.99 5.25
CA GLY A 171 2.76 -5.86 4.08
C GLY A 171 3.77 -5.30 3.08
N ILE A 172 4.54 -6.20 2.47
CA ILE A 172 5.57 -5.86 1.49
C ILE A 172 5.00 -5.96 0.07
N GLY A 173 4.62 -4.82 -0.50
CA GLY A 173 4.32 -4.66 -1.92
C GLY A 173 5.51 -4.04 -2.64
N THR A 174 5.64 -2.71 -2.60
CA THR A 174 6.83 -1.99 -3.09
C THR A 174 7.97 -1.95 -2.08
N GLY A 175 7.69 -2.27 -0.82
CA GLY A 175 8.67 -2.14 0.27
C GLY A 175 8.73 -0.73 0.89
N GLY A 176 8.20 0.29 0.21
CA GLY A 176 8.34 1.69 0.66
C GLY A 176 7.77 1.95 2.05
N THR A 177 6.60 1.40 2.37
CA THR A 177 5.95 1.61 3.67
C THR A 177 6.77 1.04 4.82
N VAL A 178 7.12 -0.26 4.74
CA VAL A 178 7.83 -0.92 5.84
C VAL A 178 9.24 -0.35 6.01
N THR A 179 9.90 0.03 4.91
CA THR A 179 11.22 0.67 4.92
C THR A 179 11.14 2.06 5.54
N GLY A 180 10.31 2.95 4.99
CA GLY A 180 10.27 4.35 5.43
C GLY A 180 9.74 4.52 6.87
N VAL A 181 8.66 3.80 7.23
CA VAL A 181 8.17 3.81 8.62
C VAL A 181 9.19 3.16 9.55
N GLY A 182 9.79 2.05 9.13
CA GLY A 182 10.82 1.36 9.92
C GLY A 182 12.02 2.24 10.21
N HIS A 183 12.52 3.00 9.22
CA HIS A 183 13.59 4.01 9.42
C HIS A 183 13.19 5.05 10.45
N ALA A 184 12.01 5.67 10.30
CA ALA A 184 11.54 6.70 11.23
C ALA A 184 11.38 6.16 12.66
N LEU A 185 10.77 4.97 12.82
CA LEU A 185 10.55 4.37 14.13
C LEU A 185 11.87 3.94 14.80
N LYS A 186 12.79 3.31 14.07
CA LYS A 186 14.09 2.90 14.62
C LYS A 186 15.00 4.10 14.90
N ALA A 187 14.88 5.19 14.15
CA ALA A 187 15.57 6.44 14.48
C ALA A 187 15.02 7.09 15.77
N HIS A 188 13.72 6.94 16.05
CA HIS A 188 13.10 7.39 17.29
C HIS A 188 13.43 6.47 18.47
N ASN A 189 13.34 5.16 18.27
CA ASN A 189 13.67 4.12 19.25
C ASN A 189 14.14 2.86 18.50
N GLU A 190 15.45 2.57 18.57
CA GLU A 190 16.07 1.42 17.90
C GLU A 190 15.52 0.05 18.34
N GLN A 191 14.84 -0.02 19.50
CA GLN A 191 14.26 -1.23 20.04
C GLN A 191 12.88 -1.57 19.44
N VAL A 192 12.29 -0.70 18.62
CA VAL A 192 11.02 -0.99 17.94
C VAL A 192 11.19 -2.18 17.01
N VAL A 193 10.33 -3.19 17.18
CA VAL A 193 10.33 -4.40 16.35
C VAL A 193 9.55 -4.15 15.07
N VAL A 194 10.19 -4.32 13.90
CA VAL A 194 9.59 -4.06 12.58
C VAL A 194 9.42 -5.37 11.83
N TRP A 195 8.16 -5.74 11.57
CA TRP A 195 7.81 -6.92 10.79
C TRP A 195 7.27 -6.56 9.40
N GLY A 196 7.86 -7.20 8.37
CA GLY A 196 7.27 -7.26 7.06
C GLY A 196 6.29 -8.42 6.93
N VAL A 197 5.33 -8.34 5.99
CA VAL A 197 4.41 -9.45 5.70
C VAL A 197 4.48 -9.81 4.23
N GLU A 198 4.64 -11.12 3.94
CA GLU A 198 4.55 -11.67 2.59
C GLU A 198 3.55 -12.84 2.53
N PRO A 199 2.98 -13.16 1.34
CA PRO A 199 2.11 -14.33 1.20
C PRO A 199 2.87 -15.64 1.40
N GLU A 200 2.33 -16.59 2.16
CA GLU A 200 2.96 -17.90 2.36
C GLU A 200 3.14 -18.68 1.04
N SER A 201 2.22 -18.51 0.09
CA SER A 201 2.30 -19.12 -1.23
C SER A 201 3.28 -18.43 -2.19
N SER A 202 3.85 -17.29 -1.79
CA SER A 202 4.91 -16.57 -2.50
C SER A 202 5.97 -16.06 -1.51
N PRO A 203 6.67 -16.96 -0.79
CA PRO A 203 7.59 -16.62 0.29
C PRO A 203 8.97 -16.22 -0.28
N LEU A 204 9.00 -15.17 -1.06
CA LEU A 204 10.19 -14.78 -1.82
C LEU A 204 11.31 -14.27 -0.90
N LEU A 205 10.96 -13.50 0.13
CA LEU A 205 11.94 -12.92 1.05
C LEU A 205 12.45 -13.94 2.05
N THR A 206 11.59 -14.85 2.51
CA THR A 206 11.94 -15.87 3.50
C THR A 206 12.53 -17.15 2.90
N LYS A 207 12.03 -17.58 1.71
CA LYS A 207 12.40 -18.87 1.10
C LYS A 207 12.94 -18.76 -0.34
N GLY A 208 13.03 -17.54 -0.92
CA GLY A 208 13.51 -17.33 -2.29
C GLY A 208 12.56 -17.85 -3.39
N GLN A 209 11.29 -18.08 -3.08
CA GLN A 209 10.33 -18.68 -4.00
C GLN A 209 9.17 -17.72 -4.27
N ALA A 210 8.97 -17.35 -5.54
CA ALA A 210 7.80 -16.61 -5.99
C ALA A 210 6.68 -17.58 -6.41
N GLY A 211 5.43 -17.21 -6.15
CA GLY A 211 4.27 -18.02 -6.51
C GLY A 211 2.99 -17.20 -6.62
N PRO A 212 1.91 -17.79 -7.16
CA PRO A 212 0.62 -17.14 -7.22
C PRO A 212 -0.03 -17.04 -5.83
N HIS A 213 -0.66 -15.90 -5.55
CA HIS A 213 -1.40 -15.67 -4.31
C HIS A 213 -2.62 -14.78 -4.55
N LYS A 214 -3.52 -14.70 -3.55
CA LYS A 214 -4.76 -13.92 -3.60
C LYS A 214 -4.72 -12.61 -2.80
N ILE A 215 -3.65 -12.35 -2.05
CA ILE A 215 -3.53 -11.17 -1.18
C ILE A 215 -3.09 -9.98 -2.03
N GLN A 216 -4.05 -9.25 -2.59
CA GLN A 216 -3.78 -8.10 -3.44
C GLN A 216 -3.08 -6.98 -2.63
N GLY A 217 -2.11 -6.31 -3.28
CA GLY A 217 -1.38 -5.17 -2.71
C GLY A 217 -0.01 -5.51 -2.11
N ILE A 218 0.27 -6.78 -1.86
CA ILE A 218 1.58 -7.29 -1.40
C ILE A 218 2.09 -8.42 -2.30
N GLY A 219 3.31 -8.88 -2.10
CA GLY A 219 3.85 -10.04 -2.82
C GLY A 219 4.03 -9.79 -4.32
N ALA A 220 4.90 -8.84 -4.70
CA ALA A 220 5.11 -8.45 -6.10
C ALA A 220 5.81 -9.51 -6.98
N ASN A 221 6.19 -10.66 -6.41
CA ASN A 221 6.93 -11.75 -7.07
C ASN A 221 8.35 -11.36 -7.56
N PHE A 222 8.87 -10.27 -7.06
CA PHE A 222 10.27 -9.85 -7.16
C PHE A 222 10.62 -8.99 -5.92
N ILE A 223 11.90 -8.86 -5.61
CA ILE A 223 12.37 -8.02 -4.51
C ILE A 223 12.49 -6.60 -5.04
N PRO A 224 11.73 -5.62 -4.48
CA PRO A 224 11.81 -4.23 -4.91
C PRO A 224 13.16 -3.60 -4.56
N ASP A 225 13.70 -2.77 -5.45
CA ASP A 225 15.00 -2.11 -5.27
C ASP A 225 15.03 -1.18 -4.04
N ILE A 226 13.87 -0.61 -3.69
CA ILE A 226 13.72 0.33 -2.57
C ILE A 226 13.46 -0.36 -1.22
N LEU A 227 13.36 -1.68 -1.18
CA LEU A 227 13.17 -2.42 0.07
C LEU A 227 14.49 -2.51 0.83
N ASP A 228 14.59 -1.84 1.96
CA ASP A 228 15.65 -2.05 2.92
C ASP A 228 15.31 -3.25 3.81
N ARG A 229 16.07 -4.33 3.65
CA ARG A 229 15.88 -5.56 4.43
C ARG A 229 16.50 -5.48 5.82
N GLU A 230 17.44 -4.57 6.03
CA GLU A 230 18.15 -4.43 7.31
C GLU A 230 17.25 -3.75 8.37
N VAL A 231 16.22 -3.04 7.95
CA VAL A 231 15.25 -2.44 8.88
C VAL A 231 14.28 -3.48 9.46
N LEU A 232 14.16 -4.66 8.80
CA LEU A 232 13.23 -5.72 9.18
C LEU A 232 13.83 -6.63 10.25
N ASP A 233 13.14 -6.78 11.37
CA ASP A 233 13.50 -7.78 12.37
C ASP A 233 12.96 -9.17 11.98
N GLU A 234 11.82 -9.23 11.28
CA GLU A 234 11.23 -10.48 10.76
C GLU A 234 10.36 -10.22 9.52
N VAL A 235 10.22 -11.24 8.69
CA VAL A 235 9.20 -11.30 7.62
C VAL A 235 8.24 -12.43 7.93
N ALA A 236 7.01 -12.08 8.31
CA ALA A 236 5.95 -13.04 8.60
C ALA A 236 5.28 -13.51 7.31
N THR A 237 5.07 -14.81 7.19
CA THR A 237 4.26 -15.39 6.11
C THR A 237 2.82 -15.56 6.57
N VAL A 238 1.85 -15.21 5.69
CA VAL A 238 0.41 -15.34 5.94
C VAL A 238 -0.25 -16.06 4.77
N THR A 239 -1.11 -17.04 5.06
CA THR A 239 -1.83 -17.77 4.02
C THR A 239 -2.93 -16.92 3.39
N ASN A 240 -3.36 -17.30 2.18
CA ASN A 240 -4.50 -16.63 1.54
C ASN A 240 -5.76 -16.73 2.41
N GLU A 241 -6.00 -17.88 3.01
CA GLU A 241 -7.18 -18.15 3.86
C GLU A 241 -7.17 -17.24 5.09
N GLU A 242 -6.08 -17.25 5.87
CA GLU A 242 -5.94 -16.35 7.03
C GLU A 242 -6.19 -14.89 6.68
N ALA A 243 -5.60 -14.41 5.56
CA ALA A 243 -5.73 -13.02 5.16
C ALA A 243 -7.18 -12.65 4.77
N LEU A 244 -7.87 -13.50 4.01
CA LEU A 244 -9.23 -13.24 3.56
C LEU A 244 -10.25 -13.36 4.70
N ASP A 245 -10.11 -14.37 5.55
CA ASP A 245 -10.96 -14.56 6.72
C ASP A 245 -10.81 -13.40 7.71
N GLU A 246 -9.57 -12.98 7.96
CA GLU A 246 -9.33 -11.84 8.87
C GLU A 246 -9.84 -10.53 8.26
N ALA A 247 -9.73 -10.30 6.95
CA ALA A 247 -10.32 -9.12 6.31
C ALA A 247 -11.85 -9.07 6.50
N ALA A 248 -12.54 -10.21 6.37
CA ALA A 248 -13.96 -10.30 6.64
C ALA A 248 -14.30 -10.10 8.13
N ARG A 249 -13.44 -10.58 9.05
CA ARG A 249 -13.59 -10.36 10.50
C ARG A 249 -13.41 -8.90 10.88
N ILE A 250 -12.42 -8.21 10.31
CA ILE A 250 -12.19 -6.78 10.58
C ILE A 250 -13.48 -5.97 10.37
N ALA A 251 -14.21 -6.25 9.30
CA ALA A 251 -15.46 -5.55 9.03
C ALA A 251 -16.55 -5.83 10.08
N ARG A 252 -16.69 -7.10 10.48
CA ARG A 252 -17.75 -7.53 11.42
C ARG A 252 -17.45 -7.19 12.87
N ASP A 253 -16.19 -7.37 13.28
CA ASP A 253 -15.80 -7.29 14.69
C ASP A 253 -15.40 -5.88 15.11
N TYR A 254 -14.85 -5.08 14.15
CA TYR A 254 -14.35 -3.74 14.43
C TYR A 254 -15.05 -2.63 13.64
N GLY A 255 -15.98 -2.97 12.73
CA GLY A 255 -16.67 -1.97 11.90
C GLY A 255 -15.78 -1.28 10.86
N ILE A 256 -14.63 -1.87 10.52
CA ILE A 256 -13.68 -1.32 9.57
C ILE A 256 -13.70 -2.16 8.30
N LEU A 257 -14.22 -1.62 7.19
CA LEU A 257 -14.17 -2.31 5.91
C LEU A 257 -12.81 -2.07 5.24
N ALA A 258 -11.90 -3.04 5.35
CA ALA A 258 -10.51 -2.94 4.90
C ALA A 258 -10.18 -4.03 3.86
N GLY A 259 -9.16 -3.81 3.02
CA GLY A 259 -8.75 -4.76 1.97
C GLY A 259 -8.03 -6.01 2.50
N PHE A 260 -7.72 -6.94 1.60
CA PHE A 260 -7.13 -8.24 1.94
C PHE A 260 -5.74 -8.14 2.59
N SER A 261 -4.92 -7.18 2.16
CA SER A 261 -3.62 -6.93 2.79
C SER A 261 -3.75 -6.44 4.23
N SER A 262 -4.86 -5.78 4.60
CA SER A 262 -5.16 -5.42 5.99
C SER A 262 -5.41 -6.67 6.84
N GLY A 263 -6.12 -7.66 6.29
CA GLY A 263 -6.29 -8.96 6.95
C GLY A 263 -4.96 -9.66 7.19
N ALA A 264 -4.11 -9.74 6.17
CA ALA A 264 -2.76 -10.32 6.30
C ALA A 264 -1.92 -9.59 7.36
N ASN A 265 -1.95 -8.25 7.34
CA ASN A 265 -1.21 -7.43 8.28
C ASN A 265 -1.71 -7.65 9.73
N LEU A 266 -3.03 -7.74 9.93
CA LEU A 266 -3.58 -7.97 11.27
C LEU A 266 -3.26 -9.37 11.81
N VAL A 267 -3.27 -10.40 10.96
CA VAL A 267 -2.80 -11.75 11.36
C VAL A 267 -1.37 -11.69 11.88
N ALA A 268 -0.47 -11.05 11.15
CA ALA A 268 0.93 -10.90 11.58
C ALA A 268 1.04 -10.02 12.84
N ALA A 269 0.27 -8.94 12.94
CA ALA A 269 0.26 -8.06 14.11
C ALA A 269 -0.21 -8.77 15.38
N LYS A 270 -1.21 -9.65 15.28
CA LYS A 270 -1.65 -10.51 16.40
C LYS A 270 -0.54 -11.46 16.87
N ARG A 271 0.24 -12.01 15.92
CA ARG A 271 1.40 -12.86 16.25
C ARG A 271 2.49 -12.06 16.97
N LEU A 272 2.81 -10.85 16.48
CA LEU A 272 3.77 -9.96 17.13
C LEU A 272 3.28 -9.50 18.50
N ALA A 273 2.00 -9.11 18.62
CA ALA A 273 1.40 -8.71 19.89
C ALA A 273 1.48 -9.79 20.95
N LYS A 274 1.27 -11.05 20.57
CA LYS A 274 1.46 -12.22 21.45
C LYS A 274 2.92 -12.39 21.87
N GLN A 275 3.86 -12.17 20.95
CA GLN A 275 5.30 -12.28 21.23
C GLN A 275 5.78 -11.19 22.19
N LEU A 276 5.33 -9.95 22.00
CA LEU A 276 5.73 -8.82 22.84
C LEU A 276 5.07 -8.83 24.21
N GLY A 277 3.82 -9.29 24.31
CA GLY A 277 3.11 -9.45 25.57
C GLY A 277 2.48 -8.16 26.12
N HIS A 278 1.88 -8.27 27.29
CA HIS A 278 1.09 -7.23 27.95
C HIS A 278 1.88 -5.92 28.18
N GLY A 279 1.21 -4.80 28.04
CA GLY A 279 1.77 -3.46 28.23
C GLY A 279 2.59 -2.94 27.06
N LYS A 280 2.71 -3.73 25.98
CA LYS A 280 3.36 -3.34 24.74
C LYS A 280 2.35 -2.84 23.69
N LYS A 281 2.82 -2.11 22.70
CA LYS A 281 1.98 -1.45 21.69
C LYS A 281 2.48 -1.77 20.29
N VAL A 282 1.60 -2.34 19.47
CA VAL A 282 1.88 -2.69 18.06
C VAL A 282 1.04 -1.83 17.15
N VAL A 283 1.67 -1.18 16.19
CA VAL A 283 0.98 -0.48 15.09
C VAL A 283 0.96 -1.37 13.86
N VAL A 284 -0.22 -1.50 13.26
CA VAL A 284 -0.43 -2.23 12.01
C VAL A 284 -1.05 -1.34 10.95
N VAL A 285 -0.60 -1.46 9.70
CA VAL A 285 -1.15 -0.66 8.60
C VAL A 285 -2.35 -1.36 7.97
N PHE A 286 -3.47 -0.63 7.82
CA PHE A 286 -4.59 -1.01 6.95
C PHE A 286 -4.52 -0.16 5.68
N PRO A 287 -3.96 -0.72 4.57
CA PRO A 287 -3.55 0.07 3.42
C PRO A 287 -4.68 0.70 2.62
N ASP A 288 -5.86 0.06 2.56
CA ASP A 288 -6.96 0.52 1.71
C ASP A 288 -8.34 0.09 2.21
N THR A 289 -9.38 0.52 1.49
CA THR A 289 -10.78 0.18 1.77
C THR A 289 -11.17 -1.17 1.16
N GLY A 290 -12.02 -1.94 1.85
CA GLY A 290 -12.61 -3.19 1.36
C GLY A 290 -13.64 -3.01 0.23
N GLU A 291 -14.14 -1.78 0.00
CA GLU A 291 -15.09 -1.49 -1.09
C GLU A 291 -14.57 -1.93 -2.47
N ARG A 292 -13.26 -1.90 -2.66
CA ARG A 292 -12.58 -2.30 -3.90
C ARG A 292 -12.56 -3.81 -4.14
N TYR A 293 -13.06 -4.59 -3.17
CA TYR A 293 -13.01 -6.05 -3.16
C TYR A 293 -14.39 -6.70 -2.95
N LEU A 294 -15.48 -5.92 -2.95
CA LEU A 294 -16.84 -6.44 -2.70
C LEU A 294 -17.27 -7.50 -3.72
N SER A 295 -16.88 -7.33 -4.98
CA SER A 295 -17.16 -8.31 -6.05
C SER A 295 -16.44 -9.66 -5.87
N SER A 296 -15.46 -9.74 -4.95
CA SER A 296 -14.77 -11.00 -4.64
C SER A 296 -15.61 -12.03 -3.88
N GLY A 297 -16.72 -11.58 -3.26
CA GLY A 297 -17.57 -12.39 -2.40
C GLY A 297 -17.02 -12.65 -0.99
N VAL A 298 -15.82 -12.18 -0.65
CA VAL A 298 -15.18 -12.43 0.66
C VAL A 298 -15.96 -11.80 1.82
N TYR A 299 -16.54 -10.62 1.61
CA TYR A 299 -17.32 -9.91 2.65
C TYR A 299 -18.79 -10.29 2.66
N GLY A 300 -19.27 -11.01 1.64
CA GLY A 300 -20.63 -11.55 1.57
C GLY A 300 -20.75 -12.78 2.48
N ASN A 301 -21.86 -12.87 3.19
CA ASN A 301 -22.16 -14.03 4.03
C ASN A 301 -22.13 -15.32 3.22
N GLY A 302 -21.39 -16.29 3.68
CA GLY A 302 -21.51 -17.66 3.22
C GLY A 302 -22.84 -18.33 3.64
N ASN A 303 -23.96 -17.61 3.64
CA ASN A 303 -25.29 -18.09 3.88
C ASN A 303 -26.30 -17.26 3.05
N ASN A 304 -26.46 -17.65 1.81
CA ASN A 304 -27.72 -17.59 1.06
C ASN A 304 -27.93 -18.91 0.37
#